data_9187d63f0e47249f756a8d9a7692638d
#
_entry.id   9187d63f0e47249f756a8d9a7692638d
#
_cell.length_a   1.000
_cell.length_b   1.000
_cell.length_c   1.000
_cell.angle_alpha   90.00
_cell.angle_beta   90.00
_cell.angle_gamma   90.00
#
_symmetry.space_group_name_H-M   'P 1'
#
loop_
_entity.id
_entity.type
_entity.pdbx_description
1 polymer ?
#
loop_
_entity_poly.entity_id
_entity_poly.type
_entity_poly.pdbx_seq_one_letter_code
_entity_poly.pdbx_strand_id
1 'polypeptide(L)'
;SDMASIVKALSRKNVRRVIGLSMAGLSGEFPAALEKWTFDNLPISYVQGERQARNVLRESNLNYTILRLTWLYNDPENTNYELIPEGVQFNDAQVTREAVVKAIFDILHVDDETPFHRASIGIGEPGTHYDKPSFH
;
A
#
# COMPACT_ATOMS: atom_id res chain seq x y z
N SER A 1 9.95 15.61 -8.12
CA SER A 1 9.87 14.76 -6.93
C SER A 1 10.71 13.51 -7.11
N ASP A 2 11.06 12.87 -6.01
CA ASP A 2 11.84 11.65 -6.03
C ASP A 2 11.13 10.54 -6.80
N MET A 3 9.81 10.43 -6.66
CA MET A 3 9.05 9.42 -7.40
C MET A 3 9.10 9.68 -8.90
N ALA A 4 9.01 10.93 -9.35
CA ALA A 4 9.11 11.25 -10.77
C ALA A 4 10.49 10.87 -11.33
N SER A 5 11.56 11.13 -10.56
CA SER A 5 12.92 10.75 -10.95
C SER A 5 13.08 9.23 -11.02
N ILE A 6 12.51 8.51 -10.06
CA ILE A 6 12.53 7.04 -10.03
C ILE A 6 11.79 6.48 -11.25
N VAL A 7 10.59 6.97 -11.54
CA VAL A 7 9.80 6.52 -12.70
C VAL A 7 10.58 6.74 -14.00
N LYS A 8 11.23 7.90 -14.14
CA LYS A 8 12.03 8.23 -15.31
C LYS A 8 13.19 7.24 -15.48
N ALA A 9 13.90 6.94 -14.40
CA ALA A 9 15.02 6.01 -14.42
C ALA A 9 14.57 4.59 -14.77
N LEU A 10 13.46 4.12 -14.17
CA LEU A 10 12.93 2.79 -14.44
C LEU A 10 12.44 2.65 -15.87
N SER A 11 11.80 3.68 -16.42
CA SER A 11 11.35 3.67 -17.81
C SER A 11 12.49 3.57 -18.78
N ARG A 12 13.63 4.24 -18.48
CA ARG A 12 14.85 4.17 -19.32
C ARG A 12 15.51 2.79 -19.28
N LYS A 13 15.35 2.06 -18.17
CA LYS A 13 15.97 0.75 -17.97
C LYS A 13 15.09 -0.40 -18.47
N ASN A 14 13.92 -0.12 -19.03
CA ASN A 14 12.97 -1.14 -19.47
C ASN A 14 12.61 -2.13 -18.38
N VAL A 15 12.40 -1.62 -17.16
CA VAL A 15 12.01 -2.44 -16.02
C VAL A 15 10.63 -3.04 -16.31
N ARG A 16 10.50 -4.35 -16.15
CA ARG A 16 9.28 -5.07 -16.51
C ARG A 16 8.16 -4.85 -15.51
N ARG A 17 8.47 -4.87 -14.20
CA ARG A 17 7.48 -4.75 -13.13
C ARG A 17 8.03 -3.90 -12.01
N VAL A 18 7.12 -3.16 -11.37
CA VAL A 18 7.45 -2.33 -10.22
C VAL A 18 6.37 -2.52 -9.16
N ILE A 19 6.79 -2.72 -7.92
CA ILE A 19 5.89 -2.68 -6.77
C ILE A 19 6.19 -1.41 -6.01
N GLY A 20 5.21 -0.50 -5.97
CA GLY A 20 5.29 0.74 -5.22
C GLY A 20 4.53 0.62 -3.91
N LEU A 21 5.11 1.15 -2.84
CA LEU A 21 4.43 1.18 -1.55
C LEU A 21 3.78 2.56 -1.36
N SER A 22 2.53 2.56 -0.91
CA SER A 22 1.76 3.75 -0.63
C SER A 22 1.01 3.55 0.69
N MET A 23 0.30 4.55 1.14
CA MET A 23 -0.53 4.40 2.34
C MET A 23 -1.98 4.10 1.95
N ALA A 24 -2.64 3.27 2.75
CA ALA A 24 -4.09 3.11 2.71
C ALA A 24 -4.75 4.36 3.32
N GLY A 25 -5.98 4.63 2.94
CA GLY A 25 -6.76 5.73 3.46
C GLY A 25 -6.86 6.94 2.55
N LEU A 26 -6.03 7.03 1.50
CA LEU A 26 -6.01 8.20 0.61
C LEU A 26 -7.29 8.36 -0.24
N SER A 27 -8.06 7.30 -0.40
CA SER A 27 -9.27 7.30 -1.24
C SER A 27 -10.56 7.10 -0.43
N GLY A 28 -10.52 7.37 0.89
CA GLY A 28 -11.69 7.23 1.74
C GLY A 28 -12.12 5.78 1.97
N GLU A 29 -11.22 4.83 1.83
CA GLU A 29 -11.55 3.40 1.92
C GLU A 29 -11.65 2.89 3.36
N PHE A 30 -11.10 3.63 4.34
CA PHE A 30 -11.18 3.24 5.75
C PHE A 30 -12.57 3.49 6.34
N PRO A 31 -12.97 2.71 7.37
CA PRO A 31 -14.11 3.10 8.21
C PRO A 31 -13.85 4.46 8.88
N ALA A 32 -14.93 5.17 9.20
CA ALA A 32 -14.85 6.57 9.66
C ALA A 32 -13.93 6.76 10.88
N ALA A 33 -13.99 5.88 11.86
CA ALA A 33 -13.16 6.02 13.07
C ALA A 33 -11.67 5.82 12.77
N LEU A 34 -11.33 4.81 11.98
CA LEU A 34 -9.95 4.56 11.59
C LEU A 34 -9.43 5.68 10.69
N GLU A 35 -10.24 6.18 9.79
CA GLU A 35 -9.88 7.31 8.93
C GLU A 35 -9.54 8.53 9.77
N LYS A 36 -10.42 8.88 10.70
CA LYS A 36 -10.20 10.03 11.60
C LYS A 36 -8.91 9.87 12.39
N TRP A 37 -8.71 8.71 13.01
CA TRP A 37 -7.51 8.47 13.81
C TRP A 37 -6.26 8.58 12.94
N THR A 38 -6.29 8.01 11.74
CA THR A 38 -5.15 8.02 10.82
C THR A 38 -4.76 9.44 10.44
N PHE A 39 -5.71 10.26 10.00
CA PHE A 39 -5.39 11.62 9.54
C PHE A 39 -5.15 12.59 10.69
N ASP A 40 -5.66 12.31 11.89
CA ASP A 40 -5.30 13.08 13.08
C ASP A 40 -3.87 12.82 13.54
N ASN A 41 -3.28 11.69 13.16
CA ASN A 41 -1.96 11.26 13.62
C ASN A 41 -0.87 11.29 12.53
N LEU A 42 -1.16 11.85 11.36
CA LEU A 42 -0.19 12.01 10.28
C LEU A 42 -0.04 13.49 9.92
N PRO A 43 1.19 13.97 9.69
CA PRO A 43 1.38 15.32 9.17
C PRO A 43 0.74 15.49 7.79
N ILE A 44 0.14 16.64 7.55
CA ILE A 44 -0.48 16.94 6.25
C ILE A 44 0.55 16.83 5.11
N SER A 45 1.77 17.30 5.34
CA SER A 45 2.84 17.22 4.34
C SER A 45 3.16 15.78 3.94
N TYR A 46 3.12 14.87 4.91
CA TYR A 46 3.34 13.45 4.63
C TYR A 46 2.22 12.90 3.73
N VAL A 47 0.97 13.19 4.07
CA VAL A 47 -0.19 12.73 3.29
C VAL A 47 -0.15 13.30 1.87
N GLN A 48 0.19 14.58 1.72
CA GLN A 48 0.30 15.22 0.41
C GLN A 48 1.41 14.58 -0.43
N GLY A 49 2.55 14.28 0.20
CA GLY A 49 3.66 13.60 -0.46
C GLY A 49 3.27 12.20 -0.95
N GLU A 50 2.52 11.46 -0.15
CA GLU A 50 2.03 10.13 -0.54
C GLU A 50 1.04 10.22 -1.70
N ARG A 51 0.13 11.20 -1.71
CA ARG A 51 -0.79 11.42 -2.83
C ARG A 51 -0.04 11.74 -4.11
N GLN A 52 0.96 12.60 -4.04
CA GLN A 52 1.76 13.00 -5.19
C GLN A 52 2.51 11.81 -5.76
N ALA A 53 3.18 11.03 -4.91
CA ALA A 53 3.94 9.86 -5.32
C ALA A 53 3.02 8.82 -5.99
N ARG A 54 1.85 8.57 -5.41
CA ARG A 54 0.84 7.67 -5.99
C ARG A 54 0.42 8.13 -7.38
N ASN A 55 0.12 9.42 -7.54
CA ASN A 55 -0.36 9.96 -8.81
C ASN A 55 0.71 9.86 -9.90
N VAL A 56 1.98 10.15 -9.55
CA VAL A 56 3.09 10.01 -10.50
C VAL A 56 3.20 8.58 -11.00
N LEU A 57 3.10 7.60 -10.09
CA LEU A 57 3.18 6.18 -10.46
C LEU A 57 1.99 5.76 -11.33
N ARG A 58 0.78 6.20 -10.97
CA ARG A 58 -0.45 5.88 -11.73
C ARG A 58 -0.43 6.45 -13.14
N GLU A 59 0.16 7.61 -13.33
CA GLU A 59 0.26 8.28 -14.62
C GLU A 59 1.42 7.77 -15.46
N SER A 60 2.28 6.94 -14.89
CA SER A 60 3.44 6.37 -15.60
C SER A 60 3.02 5.29 -16.59
N ASN A 61 3.95 4.91 -17.47
CA ASN A 61 3.77 3.78 -18.39
C ASN A 61 4.28 2.46 -17.79
N LEU A 62 4.66 2.44 -16.52
CA LEU A 62 5.18 1.25 -15.88
C LEU A 62 4.07 0.22 -15.62
N ASN A 63 4.45 -1.04 -15.65
CA ASN A 63 3.61 -2.12 -15.12
C ASN A 63 3.74 -2.12 -13.61
N TYR A 64 2.97 -1.28 -12.94
CA TYR A 64 3.04 -1.12 -11.50
C TYR A 64 2.01 -1.97 -10.76
N THR A 65 2.39 -2.34 -9.54
CA THR A 65 1.45 -2.77 -8.50
C THR A 65 1.67 -1.81 -7.33
N ILE A 66 0.64 -1.09 -6.92
CA ILE A 66 0.70 -0.24 -5.73
C ILE A 66 0.15 -1.06 -4.56
N LEU A 67 0.94 -1.22 -3.50
CA LEU A 67 0.47 -1.78 -2.25
C LEU A 67 0.13 -0.65 -1.29
N ARG A 68 -1.14 -0.56 -0.89
CA ARG A 68 -1.64 0.45 0.05
C ARG A 68 -1.55 -0.13 1.46
N LEU A 69 -0.58 0.38 2.23
CA LEU A 69 -0.27 -0.13 3.56
C LEU A 69 -1.13 0.54 4.62
N THR A 70 -1.72 -0.24 5.50
CA THR A 70 -2.27 0.25 6.77
C THR A 70 -1.13 0.44 7.77
N TRP A 71 -1.45 0.70 9.05
CA TRP A 71 -0.43 0.97 10.06
C TRP A 71 0.49 -0.23 10.27
N LEU A 72 1.81 0.04 10.20
CA LEU A 72 2.84 -1.00 10.27
C LEU A 72 3.30 -1.20 11.70
N TYR A 73 3.59 -2.46 12.04
CA TYR A 73 4.25 -2.81 13.30
C TYR A 73 5.15 -4.02 13.08
N ASN A 74 5.94 -4.38 14.09
CA ASN A 74 6.87 -5.49 14.02
C ASN A 74 6.40 -6.65 14.86
N ASP A 75 6.29 -7.82 14.24
CA ASP A 75 6.09 -9.10 14.91
C ASP A 75 6.69 -10.18 14.02
N PRO A 76 7.90 -10.68 14.34
CA PRO A 76 8.62 -11.61 13.46
C PRO A 76 7.88 -12.91 13.18
N GLU A 77 6.97 -13.31 14.06
CA GLU A 77 6.24 -14.55 13.92
C GLU A 77 4.90 -14.39 13.22
N ASN A 78 4.49 -13.16 12.94
CA ASN A 78 3.20 -12.87 12.30
C ASN A 78 3.41 -12.37 10.88
N THR A 79 3.16 -13.24 9.91
CA THR A 79 3.21 -12.91 8.48
C THR A 79 1.83 -12.96 7.84
N ASN A 80 0.76 -12.82 8.63
CA ASN A 80 -0.61 -12.90 8.14
C ASN A 80 -0.99 -11.61 7.41
N TYR A 81 -1.51 -11.76 6.22
CA TYR A 81 -2.04 -10.62 5.46
C TYR A 81 -3.24 -11.05 4.62
N GLU A 82 -4.05 -10.08 4.26
CA GLU A 82 -5.04 -10.20 3.19
C GLU A 82 -4.89 -9.03 2.24
N LEU A 83 -5.28 -9.27 1.00
CA LEU A 83 -5.25 -8.25 -0.05
C LEU A 83 -6.66 -7.70 -0.26
N ILE A 84 -6.78 -6.38 -0.29
CA ILE A 84 -8.05 -5.67 -0.44
C ILE A 84 -8.06 -4.98 -1.80
N PRO A 85 -8.98 -5.34 -2.70
CA PRO A 85 -9.07 -4.69 -4.02
C PRO A 85 -9.38 -3.20 -3.92
N GLU A 86 -9.00 -2.46 -4.93
CA GLU A 86 -9.37 -1.05 -5.05
C GLU A 86 -10.90 -0.92 -5.12
N GLY A 87 -11.44 0.09 -4.44
CA GLY A 87 -12.88 0.33 -4.40
C GLY A 87 -13.62 -0.46 -3.33
N VAL A 88 -12.94 -1.35 -2.62
CA VAL A 88 -13.51 -2.11 -1.50
C VAL A 88 -13.12 -1.45 -0.19
N GLN A 89 -14.05 -1.39 0.78
CA GLN A 89 -13.76 -0.83 2.09
C GLN A 89 -12.62 -1.59 2.76
N PHE A 90 -11.68 -0.84 3.34
CA PHE A 90 -10.47 -1.37 3.97
C PHE A 90 -10.63 -1.28 5.48
N ASN A 91 -10.88 -2.40 6.14
CA ASN A 91 -11.23 -2.43 7.57
C ASN A 91 -10.04 -2.73 8.49
N ASP A 92 -8.91 -3.18 7.95
CA ASP A 92 -7.78 -3.64 8.75
C ASP A 92 -6.95 -2.45 9.24
N ALA A 93 -6.76 -2.35 10.56
CA ALA A 93 -6.08 -1.21 11.17
C ALA A 93 -4.57 -1.33 11.17
N GLN A 94 -4.03 -2.53 10.96
CA GLN A 94 -2.59 -2.77 11.09
C GLN A 94 -2.15 -3.95 10.25
N VAL A 95 -0.83 -4.05 10.03
CA VAL A 95 -0.18 -5.16 9.35
C VAL A 95 1.29 -5.17 9.75
N THR A 96 1.89 -6.34 9.88
CA THR A 96 3.33 -6.43 10.20
C THR A 96 4.18 -6.11 8.98
N ARG A 97 5.38 -5.58 9.21
CA ARG A 97 6.36 -5.41 8.14
C ARG A 97 6.75 -6.74 7.52
N GLU A 98 6.83 -7.78 8.34
CA GLU A 98 7.11 -9.15 7.90
C GLU A 98 6.04 -9.65 6.92
N ALA A 99 4.78 -9.37 7.20
CA ALA A 99 3.67 -9.73 6.30
C ALA A 99 3.76 -8.98 4.96
N VAL A 100 4.14 -7.71 4.99
CA VAL A 100 4.33 -6.93 3.76
C VAL A 100 5.46 -7.51 2.90
N VAL A 101 6.57 -7.87 3.52
CA VAL A 101 7.70 -8.52 2.81
C VAL A 101 7.23 -9.83 2.17
N LYS A 102 6.50 -10.66 2.93
CA LYS A 102 5.93 -11.91 2.41
C LYS A 102 5.00 -11.65 1.23
N ALA A 103 4.13 -10.65 1.33
CA ALA A 103 3.20 -10.32 0.25
C ALA A 103 3.94 -9.90 -1.01
N ILE A 104 4.98 -9.07 -0.89
CA ILE A 104 5.81 -8.67 -2.03
C ILE A 104 6.42 -9.90 -2.69
N PHE A 105 7.00 -10.79 -1.89
CA PHE A 105 7.57 -12.03 -2.39
C PHE A 105 6.52 -12.87 -3.11
N ASP A 106 5.35 -13.05 -2.51
CA ASP A 106 4.27 -13.84 -3.09
C ASP A 106 3.79 -13.25 -4.43
N ILE A 107 3.63 -11.93 -4.49
CA ILE A 107 3.19 -11.23 -5.71
C ILE A 107 4.21 -11.38 -6.83
N LEU A 108 5.49 -11.31 -6.51
CA LEU A 108 6.56 -11.47 -7.50
C LEU A 108 6.65 -12.89 -8.06
N HIS A 109 6.08 -13.87 -7.37
CA HIS A 109 6.16 -15.28 -7.72
C HIS A 109 4.81 -15.88 -8.15
N VAL A 110 3.78 -15.05 -8.39
CA VAL A 110 2.51 -15.58 -8.90
C VAL A 110 2.66 -16.05 -10.35
N ASP A 111 1.92 -17.08 -10.71
CA ASP A 111 1.89 -17.58 -12.08
C ASP A 111 1.15 -16.63 -13.00
N ASP A 112 0.01 -16.09 -12.55
CA ASP A 112 -0.79 -15.13 -13.31
C ASP A 112 -0.63 -13.72 -12.70
N GLU A 113 0.05 -12.84 -13.44
CA GLU A 113 0.30 -11.45 -13.04
C GLU A 113 -0.88 -10.52 -13.33
N THR A 114 -1.89 -10.98 -14.06
CA THR A 114 -2.99 -10.14 -14.54
C THR A 114 -3.68 -9.34 -13.43
N PRO A 115 -3.99 -9.92 -12.25
CA PRO A 115 -4.64 -9.17 -11.17
C PRO A 115 -3.79 -8.03 -10.61
N PHE A 116 -2.48 -8.06 -10.86
CA PHE A 116 -1.53 -7.10 -10.30
C PHE A 116 -1.05 -6.08 -11.32
N HIS A 117 -1.45 -6.20 -12.58
CA HIS A 117 -1.02 -5.30 -13.64
C HIS A 117 -1.69 -3.94 -13.49
N ARG A 118 -0.89 -2.90 -13.24
CA ARG A 118 -1.35 -1.52 -13.05
C ARG A 118 -2.48 -1.45 -12.02
N ALA A 119 -2.31 -2.19 -10.93
CA ALA A 119 -3.32 -2.37 -9.89
C ALA A 119 -2.92 -1.67 -8.60
N SER A 120 -3.92 -1.18 -7.87
CA SER A 120 -3.76 -0.65 -6.51
C SER A 120 -4.46 -1.62 -5.55
N ILE A 121 -3.69 -2.19 -4.63
CA ILE A 121 -4.16 -3.26 -3.75
C ILE A 121 -3.82 -2.90 -2.32
N GLY A 122 -4.82 -2.93 -1.42
CA GLY A 122 -4.61 -2.77 0.00
C GLY A 122 -4.04 -4.03 0.61
N ILE A 123 -3.22 -3.88 1.64
CA ILE A 123 -2.70 -5.01 2.41
C ILE A 123 -2.91 -4.74 3.89
N GLY A 124 -3.56 -5.67 4.58
CA GLY A 124 -3.88 -5.58 5.99
C GLY A 124 -3.82 -6.93 6.67
N GLU A 125 -3.78 -6.92 7.99
CA GLU A 125 -3.83 -8.12 8.80
C GLU A 125 -5.29 -8.50 9.04
N PRO A 126 -5.71 -9.72 8.67
CA PRO A 126 -7.10 -10.15 8.85
C PRO A 126 -7.54 -10.04 10.31
N GLY A 127 -8.77 -9.57 10.53
CA GLY A 127 -9.35 -9.51 11.86
C GLY A 127 -8.98 -8.30 12.69
N THR A 128 -8.16 -7.37 12.17
CA THR A 128 -7.78 -6.16 12.91
C THR A 128 -8.72 -4.99 12.64
N HIS A 129 -10.02 -5.22 12.80
CA HIS A 129 -11.06 -4.21 12.58
C HIS A 129 -11.16 -3.28 13.79
N TYR A 130 -10.13 -2.47 13.98
CA TYR A 130 -10.00 -1.57 15.14
C TYR A 130 -10.16 -0.11 14.71
N ASP A 131 -10.57 0.74 15.63
CA ASP A 131 -10.68 2.17 15.39
C ASP A 131 -9.30 2.86 15.31
N LYS A 132 -8.29 2.20 15.83
CA LYS A 132 -6.88 2.62 15.77
C LYS A 132 -5.99 1.38 15.92
N PRO A 133 -4.69 1.47 15.52
CA PRO A 133 -3.77 0.35 15.71
C PRO A 133 -3.67 -0.07 17.18
N SER A 134 -3.54 -1.38 17.42
CA SER A 134 -3.52 -1.93 18.77
C SER A 134 -2.30 -1.53 19.59
N PHE A 135 -1.24 -1.09 18.91
CA PHE A 135 0.02 -0.68 19.56
C PHE A 135 0.08 0.82 19.91
N HIS A 136 -1.03 1.51 19.77
CA HIS A 136 -1.13 2.95 20.12
C HIS A 136 -2.13 3.26 21.21
#